data_f31be8a9a4838e849038b5528046f8d3
#
_entry.id   f31be8a9a4838e849038b5528046f8d3
#
_cell.length_a   1.000
_cell.length_b   1.000
_cell.length_c   1.000
_cell.angle_alpha   90.00
_cell.angle_beta   90.00
_cell.angle_gamma   90.00
#
_symmetry.space_group_name_H-M   'P 1'
#
loop_
_entity.id
_entity.type
_entity.pdbx_description
1 polymer ?
#
loop_
_entity_poly.entity_id
_entity_poly.type
_entity_poly.pdbx_seq_one_letter_code
_entity_poly.pdbx_strand_id
1 'polypeptide(L)'
;MSKKRKANRAKKIGLPPGSLVYFGEKEKLIDIDVISYSDSSFYTQKVGSAQEALSFINEGCITWININGLNNIEEIRKIGAYTHLNNLLLEDVLDTQHRPKVELLEEHLLVIIKMIYHQEGQLTAEHLALLLGHNYLISLQESEGGDVFDPIRKLLQQPESLLRKSSADYLLFGLLDSIVDNYLAIVDRVSDTIESIEDEIIARPREDMISEIQLLKKKATFLQKSIVPAREVISRIERNNHMLIQEGCKPYFRDLNDHIIQIAETLASYRDILWGLTDTYMGAMSNRMNNIMRLLTLISTIFIPLTFIVGVYGM
;
A
#
# COMPACT_ATOMS: atom_id res chain seq x y z
N MET A 1 -9.02 -2.85 13.39
CA MET A 1 -10.06 -1.93 12.85
C MET A 1 -10.46 -0.96 13.95
N SER A 2 -10.36 0.35 13.68
CA SER A 2 -10.77 1.41 14.62
C SER A 2 -12.28 1.34 14.90
N LYS A 3 -12.69 1.80 16.09
CA LYS A 3 -14.12 1.88 16.49
C LYS A 3 -14.93 2.76 15.51
N LYS A 4 -14.31 3.83 14.97
CA LYS A 4 -14.94 4.78 14.03
C LYS A 4 -15.24 4.09 12.67
N ARG A 5 -14.33 3.23 12.17
CA ARG A 5 -14.54 2.43 10.94
C ARG A 5 -15.69 1.43 11.08
N LYS A 6 -15.82 0.78 12.24
CA LYS A 6 -16.96 -0.13 12.51
C LYS A 6 -18.28 0.63 12.54
N ALA A 7 -18.32 1.81 13.14
CA ALA A 7 -19.51 2.66 13.22
C ALA A 7 -19.96 3.14 11.84
N ASN A 8 -19.01 3.57 10.98
CA ASN A 8 -19.36 4.02 9.64
C ASN A 8 -19.88 2.88 8.75
N ARG A 9 -19.31 1.67 8.87
CA ARG A 9 -19.82 0.49 8.16
C ARG A 9 -21.23 0.09 8.60
N ALA A 10 -21.57 0.29 9.88
CA ALA A 10 -22.92 0.04 10.38
C ALA A 10 -23.96 1.01 9.77
N LYS A 11 -23.55 2.24 9.38
CA LYS A 11 -24.45 3.20 8.71
C LYS A 11 -24.85 2.76 7.30
N LYS A 12 -24.12 1.86 6.64
CA LYS A 12 -24.44 1.34 5.31
C LYS A 12 -25.51 0.25 5.35
N ILE A 13 -25.68 -0.41 6.48
CA ILE A 13 -26.64 -1.53 6.60
C ILE A 13 -28.06 -1.01 6.37
N GLY A 14 -28.70 -1.50 5.29
CA GLY A 14 -30.06 -1.10 4.91
C GLY A 14 -30.17 0.06 3.95
N LEU A 15 -29.07 0.70 3.52
CA LEU A 15 -29.08 1.67 2.45
C LEU A 15 -29.15 0.98 1.07
N PRO A 16 -29.82 1.57 0.09
CA PRO A 16 -29.84 1.04 -1.27
C PRO A 16 -28.44 1.08 -1.90
N PRO A 17 -28.13 0.16 -2.85
CA PRO A 17 -26.90 0.21 -3.64
C PRO A 17 -26.73 1.56 -4.33
N GLY A 18 -25.50 2.07 -4.41
CA GLY A 18 -25.20 3.40 -4.96
C GLY A 18 -25.40 4.54 -3.97
N SER A 19 -25.61 4.24 -2.68
CA SER A 19 -25.66 5.28 -1.64
C SER A 19 -24.26 5.82 -1.37
N LEU A 20 -24.06 7.10 -1.63
CA LEU A 20 -22.79 7.77 -1.45
C LEU A 20 -22.55 8.05 0.03
N VAL A 21 -21.73 7.22 0.68
CA VAL A 21 -21.34 7.36 2.09
C VAL A 21 -19.83 7.19 2.20
N TYR A 22 -19.16 8.15 2.83
CA TYR A 22 -17.76 8.08 3.11
C TYR A 22 -17.46 7.18 4.32
N PHE A 23 -16.60 6.18 4.15
CA PHE A 23 -16.24 5.20 5.19
C PHE A 23 -14.89 5.45 5.86
N GLY A 24 -14.18 6.50 5.47
CA GLY A 24 -12.90 6.86 6.07
C GLY A 24 -13.03 7.45 7.49
N GLU A 25 -11.88 7.68 8.11
CA GLU A 25 -11.78 8.26 9.46
C GLU A 25 -11.41 9.74 9.42
N LYS A 26 -10.85 10.20 8.29
CA LYS A 26 -10.28 11.52 8.14
C LYS A 26 -11.35 12.48 7.63
N GLU A 27 -11.68 13.48 8.45
CA GLU A 27 -12.52 14.60 8.07
C GLU A 27 -11.60 15.80 7.82
N LYS A 28 -11.29 16.09 6.57
CA LYS A 28 -10.48 17.25 6.17
C LYS A 28 -11.23 18.11 5.18
N LEU A 29 -10.84 19.38 5.12
CA LEU A 29 -11.20 20.24 4.01
C LEU A 29 -10.64 19.62 2.72
N ILE A 30 -11.42 19.70 1.66
CA ILE A 30 -10.97 19.25 0.34
C ILE A 30 -9.80 20.15 -0.11
N ASP A 31 -8.73 19.54 -0.60
CA ASP A 31 -7.60 20.22 -1.24
C ASP A 31 -7.46 19.64 -2.65
N ILE A 32 -7.46 20.53 -3.64
CA ILE A 32 -7.46 20.12 -5.04
C ILE A 32 -6.29 20.81 -5.74
N ASP A 33 -5.35 20.02 -6.22
CA ASP A 33 -4.26 20.44 -7.08
C ASP A 33 -4.57 20.11 -8.53
N VAL A 34 -4.44 21.08 -9.42
CA VAL A 34 -4.55 20.89 -10.86
C VAL A 34 -3.17 21.09 -11.49
N ILE A 35 -2.73 20.11 -12.25
CA ILE A 35 -1.51 20.17 -13.07
C ILE A 35 -1.92 19.95 -14.52
N SER A 36 -1.79 20.98 -15.35
CA SER A 36 -2.07 20.91 -16.77
C SER A 36 -0.76 21.07 -17.54
N TYR A 37 -0.49 20.19 -18.50
CA TYR A 37 0.77 20.16 -19.20
C TYR A 37 0.63 19.72 -20.67
N SER A 38 1.60 20.14 -21.46
CA SER A 38 1.86 19.71 -22.83
C SER A 38 3.38 19.75 -23.08
N ASP A 39 3.83 19.40 -24.27
CA ASP A 39 5.25 19.52 -24.64
C ASP A 39 5.82 20.91 -24.34
N SER A 40 5.04 21.97 -24.61
CA SER A 40 5.46 23.37 -24.54
C SER A 40 4.98 24.11 -23.30
N SER A 41 4.02 23.60 -22.57
CA SER A 41 3.40 24.29 -21.43
C SER A 41 3.33 23.45 -20.18
N PHE A 42 3.46 24.09 -19.04
CA PHE A 42 3.24 23.50 -17.71
C PHE A 42 2.60 24.52 -16.81
N TYR A 43 1.51 24.14 -16.19
CA TYR A 43 0.76 24.99 -15.29
C TYR A 43 0.32 24.19 -14.08
N THR A 44 0.40 24.77 -12.90
CA THR A 44 -0.10 24.16 -11.65
C THR A 44 -0.85 25.20 -10.84
N GLN A 45 -1.99 24.80 -10.28
CA GLN A 45 -2.81 25.67 -9.44
C GLN A 45 -3.57 24.86 -8.39
N LYS A 46 -3.73 25.43 -7.21
CA LYS A 46 -4.70 24.96 -6.23
C LYS A 46 -6.04 25.62 -6.46
N VAL A 47 -7.11 24.82 -6.41
CA VAL A 47 -8.49 25.29 -6.64
C VAL A 47 -9.41 24.86 -5.51
N GLY A 48 -10.51 25.60 -5.33
CA GLY A 48 -11.42 25.41 -4.22
C GLY A 48 -12.55 24.40 -4.44
N SER A 49 -12.79 23.96 -5.69
CA SER A 49 -13.90 23.07 -6.02
C SER A 49 -13.58 22.15 -7.19
N ALA A 50 -14.26 20.99 -7.23
CA ALA A 50 -14.15 20.07 -8.35
C ALA A 50 -14.65 20.71 -9.68
N GLN A 51 -15.66 21.54 -9.62
CA GLN A 51 -16.17 22.24 -10.82
C GLN A 51 -15.13 23.17 -11.44
N GLU A 52 -14.38 23.90 -10.61
CA GLU A 52 -13.27 24.74 -11.07
C GLU A 52 -12.14 23.87 -11.63
N ALA A 53 -11.76 22.77 -10.95
CA ALA A 53 -10.74 21.85 -11.43
C ALA A 53 -11.09 21.25 -12.81
N LEU A 54 -12.33 20.82 -13.00
CA LEU A 54 -12.81 20.24 -14.25
C LEU A 54 -12.79 21.24 -15.42
N SER A 55 -12.89 22.55 -15.15
CA SER A 55 -12.79 23.58 -16.19
C SER A 55 -11.41 23.71 -16.84
N PHE A 56 -10.36 23.15 -16.22
CA PHE A 56 -9.02 23.08 -16.80
C PHE A 56 -8.82 21.95 -17.81
N ILE A 57 -9.77 21.01 -17.90
CA ILE A 57 -9.71 19.94 -18.88
C ILE A 57 -9.99 20.53 -20.26
N ASN A 58 -9.00 20.49 -21.16
CA ASN A 58 -9.10 20.99 -22.52
C ASN A 58 -8.34 20.10 -23.51
N GLU A 59 -8.69 20.14 -24.79
CA GLU A 59 -8.13 19.24 -25.82
C GLU A 59 -6.64 19.45 -26.13
N GLY A 60 -6.07 20.57 -25.74
CA GLY A 60 -4.65 20.90 -26.04
C GLY A 60 -3.63 20.45 -25.01
N CYS A 61 -4.09 19.98 -23.85
CA CYS A 61 -3.25 19.63 -22.71
C CYS A 61 -3.74 18.34 -22.02
N ILE A 62 -2.82 17.69 -21.33
CA ILE A 62 -3.18 16.66 -20.36
C ILE A 62 -3.36 17.31 -18.99
N THR A 63 -4.45 17.01 -18.31
CA THR A 63 -4.77 17.58 -17.01
C THR A 63 -4.80 16.50 -15.94
N TRP A 64 -3.91 16.61 -14.94
CA TRP A 64 -3.98 15.82 -13.73
C TRP A 64 -4.67 16.62 -12.62
N ILE A 65 -5.79 16.12 -12.15
CA ILE A 65 -6.53 16.68 -11.02
C ILE A 65 -6.31 15.77 -9.82
N ASN A 66 -5.58 16.26 -8.81
CA ASN A 66 -5.32 15.52 -7.59
C ASN A 66 -6.23 16.05 -6.47
N ILE A 67 -7.10 15.21 -5.95
CA ILE A 67 -8.12 15.54 -4.95
C ILE A 67 -7.80 14.84 -3.65
N ASN A 68 -7.55 15.61 -2.60
CA ASN A 68 -7.35 15.15 -1.24
C ASN A 68 -8.60 15.45 -0.41
N GLY A 69 -9.18 14.43 0.22
CA GLY A 69 -10.37 14.59 1.07
C GLY A 69 -11.64 14.03 0.44
N LEU A 70 -11.86 12.72 0.58
CA LEU A 70 -13.05 12.01 0.09
C LEU A 70 -14.32 12.26 0.92
N ASN A 71 -14.24 12.96 2.05
CA ASN A 71 -15.37 13.23 2.92
C ASN A 71 -16.35 14.28 2.35
N ASN A 72 -15.93 15.07 1.34
CA ASN A 72 -16.83 16.00 0.66
C ASN A 72 -17.57 15.31 -0.50
N ILE A 73 -18.66 14.63 -0.18
CA ILE A 73 -19.45 13.82 -1.11
C ILE A 73 -19.98 14.65 -2.28
N GLU A 74 -20.32 15.94 -2.08
CA GLU A 74 -20.86 16.80 -3.14
C GLU A 74 -19.81 17.08 -4.22
N GLU A 75 -18.56 17.25 -3.87
CA GLU A 75 -17.49 17.44 -4.87
C GLU A 75 -17.24 16.14 -5.67
N ILE A 76 -17.27 14.98 -4.99
CA ILE A 76 -17.18 13.67 -5.67
C ILE A 76 -18.37 13.44 -6.62
N ARG A 77 -19.56 13.89 -6.23
CA ARG A 77 -20.76 13.82 -7.09
C ARG A 77 -20.62 14.68 -8.35
N LYS A 78 -20.02 15.88 -8.24
CA LYS A 78 -19.74 16.73 -9.42
C LYS A 78 -18.79 16.04 -10.41
N ILE A 79 -17.76 15.35 -9.90
CA ILE A 79 -16.85 14.55 -10.73
C ILE A 79 -17.64 13.43 -11.43
N GLY A 80 -18.46 12.68 -10.68
CA GLY A 80 -19.28 11.63 -11.25
C GLY A 80 -20.24 12.13 -12.32
N ALA A 81 -20.83 13.31 -12.13
CA ALA A 81 -21.72 13.93 -13.12
C ALA A 81 -20.97 14.32 -14.41
N TYR A 82 -19.75 14.87 -14.29
CA TYR A 82 -18.91 15.23 -15.43
C TYR A 82 -18.42 14.01 -16.21
N THR A 83 -18.02 12.96 -15.49
CA THR A 83 -17.45 11.74 -16.07
C THR A 83 -18.47 10.66 -16.37
N HIS A 84 -19.76 10.94 -16.20
CA HIS A 84 -20.87 10.00 -16.37
C HIS A 84 -20.73 8.68 -15.59
N LEU A 85 -19.98 8.72 -14.46
CA LEU A 85 -19.85 7.56 -13.58
C LEU A 85 -21.16 7.30 -12.84
N ASN A 86 -21.58 6.05 -12.81
CA ASN A 86 -22.75 5.65 -12.04
C ASN A 86 -22.45 5.68 -10.52
N ASN A 87 -23.54 5.78 -9.73
CA ASN A 87 -23.41 5.88 -8.27
C ASN A 87 -22.76 4.65 -7.61
N LEU A 88 -22.80 3.47 -8.23
CA LEU A 88 -22.15 2.28 -7.69
C LEU A 88 -20.61 2.42 -7.72
N LEU A 89 -20.07 2.99 -8.80
CA LEU A 89 -18.65 3.26 -8.93
C LEU A 89 -18.20 4.38 -7.97
N LEU A 90 -19.02 5.43 -7.82
CA LEU A 90 -18.75 6.49 -6.84
C LEU A 90 -18.82 5.97 -5.39
N GLU A 91 -19.72 5.01 -5.10
CA GLU A 91 -19.77 4.32 -3.82
C GLU A 91 -18.43 3.60 -3.53
N ASP A 92 -17.88 2.92 -4.54
CA ASP A 92 -16.58 2.22 -4.40
C ASP A 92 -15.40 3.18 -4.23
N VAL A 93 -15.43 4.35 -4.86
CA VAL A 93 -14.45 5.43 -4.64
C VAL A 93 -14.51 5.93 -3.19
N LEU A 94 -15.69 6.03 -2.60
CA LEU A 94 -15.90 6.49 -1.23
C LEU A 94 -15.68 5.39 -0.17
N ASP A 95 -15.70 4.11 -0.57
CA ASP A 95 -15.44 2.99 0.33
C ASP A 95 -13.93 2.75 0.51
N THR A 96 -13.36 3.45 1.47
CA THR A 96 -11.93 3.35 1.79
C THR A 96 -11.47 1.96 2.26
N GLN A 97 -12.37 0.99 2.41
CA GLN A 97 -12.06 -0.41 2.71
C GLN A 97 -12.21 -1.32 1.49
N HIS A 98 -12.62 -0.76 0.36
CA HIS A 98 -12.76 -1.51 -0.86
C HIS A 98 -11.43 -2.18 -1.25
N ARG A 99 -11.50 -3.41 -1.78
CA ARG A 99 -10.34 -4.09 -2.35
C ARG A 99 -9.88 -3.36 -3.62
N PRO A 100 -8.58 -3.40 -3.93
CA PRO A 100 -8.12 -2.99 -5.25
C PRO A 100 -8.95 -3.64 -6.36
N LYS A 101 -9.37 -2.84 -7.33
CA LYS A 101 -10.12 -3.28 -8.50
C LYS A 101 -9.89 -2.35 -9.68
N VAL A 102 -10.17 -2.81 -10.88
CA VAL A 102 -10.24 -2.00 -12.09
C VAL A 102 -11.59 -2.20 -12.77
N GLU A 103 -12.19 -1.09 -13.17
CA GLU A 103 -13.39 -1.06 -14.02
C GLU A 103 -13.04 -0.44 -15.37
N LEU A 104 -13.29 -1.20 -16.41
CA LEU A 104 -13.05 -0.84 -17.80
C LEU A 104 -14.38 -0.36 -18.39
N LEU A 105 -14.53 0.94 -18.53
CA LEU A 105 -15.73 1.57 -19.09
C LEU A 105 -15.44 1.99 -20.54
N GLU A 106 -16.45 2.32 -21.33
CA GLU A 106 -16.23 2.71 -22.72
C GLU A 106 -15.30 3.91 -22.87
N GLU A 107 -15.53 4.98 -22.11
CA GLU A 107 -14.77 6.23 -22.20
C GLU A 107 -13.82 6.48 -21.02
N HIS A 108 -13.80 5.60 -20.02
CA HIS A 108 -13.03 5.77 -18.79
C HIS A 108 -12.42 4.46 -18.30
N LEU A 109 -11.34 4.58 -17.56
CA LEU A 109 -10.74 3.48 -16.82
C LEU A 109 -10.62 3.91 -15.36
N LEU A 110 -11.36 3.23 -14.47
CA LEU A 110 -11.30 3.48 -13.03
C LEU A 110 -10.45 2.42 -12.34
N VAL A 111 -9.38 2.84 -11.70
CA VAL A 111 -8.48 2.01 -10.91
C VAL A 111 -8.64 2.35 -9.44
N ILE A 112 -8.96 1.38 -8.61
CA ILE A 112 -8.93 1.51 -7.16
C ILE A 112 -7.76 0.68 -6.65
N ILE A 113 -6.86 1.30 -5.89
CA ILE A 113 -5.63 0.69 -5.37
C ILE A 113 -5.35 1.18 -3.94
N LYS A 114 -4.46 0.52 -3.23
CA LYS A 114 -3.96 0.97 -1.92
C LYS A 114 -2.55 1.52 -2.06
N MET A 115 -2.38 2.76 -1.73
CA MET A 115 -1.06 3.36 -1.55
C MET A 115 -0.56 3.04 -0.14
N ILE A 116 0.63 2.45 0.00
CA ILE A 116 1.19 2.05 1.29
C ILE A 116 2.41 2.92 1.56
N TYR A 117 2.48 3.52 2.72
CA TYR A 117 3.62 4.34 3.14
C TYR A 117 3.81 4.28 4.66
N HIS A 118 4.95 4.78 5.13
CA HIS A 118 5.20 4.93 6.55
C HIS A 118 4.69 6.28 7.04
N GLN A 119 3.82 6.24 8.04
CA GLN A 119 3.36 7.42 8.76
C GLN A 119 3.61 7.21 10.26
N GLU A 120 4.36 8.12 10.88
CA GLU A 120 4.69 8.04 12.31
C GLU A 120 5.30 6.68 12.73
N GLY A 121 6.13 6.10 11.88
CA GLY A 121 6.78 4.81 12.11
C GLY A 121 5.87 3.57 11.92
N GLN A 122 4.62 3.77 11.49
CA GLN A 122 3.69 2.67 11.20
C GLN A 122 3.39 2.57 9.71
N LEU A 123 3.20 1.34 9.23
CA LEU A 123 2.70 1.10 7.86
C LEU A 123 1.23 1.47 7.78
N THR A 124 0.93 2.39 6.89
CA THR A 124 -0.43 2.86 6.59
C THR A 124 -0.77 2.50 5.15
N ALA A 125 -1.99 2.00 4.92
CA ALA A 125 -2.54 1.83 3.58
C ALA A 125 -3.64 2.85 3.38
N GLU A 126 -3.47 3.70 2.39
CA GLU A 126 -4.43 4.71 1.99
C GLU A 126 -5.19 4.28 0.74
N HIS A 127 -6.46 4.60 0.70
CA HIS A 127 -7.32 4.36 -0.45
C HIS A 127 -7.08 5.41 -1.51
N LEU A 128 -6.84 4.96 -2.73
CA LEU A 128 -6.64 5.79 -3.90
C LEU A 128 -7.53 5.29 -5.03
N ALA A 129 -8.26 6.19 -5.65
CA ALA A 129 -8.94 5.95 -6.91
C ALA A 129 -8.32 6.81 -8.01
N LEU A 130 -8.01 6.21 -9.14
CA LEU A 130 -7.46 6.85 -10.34
C LEU A 130 -8.48 6.70 -11.46
N LEU A 131 -8.97 7.80 -11.98
CA LEU A 131 -9.92 7.84 -13.09
C LEU A 131 -9.24 8.44 -14.32
N LEU A 132 -8.95 7.59 -15.28
CA LEU A 132 -8.37 7.98 -16.58
C LEU A 132 -9.48 8.30 -17.57
N GLY A 133 -9.40 9.46 -18.21
CA GLY A 133 -10.12 9.86 -19.40
C GLY A 133 -9.17 10.06 -20.58
N HIS A 134 -9.67 10.61 -21.68
CA HIS A 134 -8.89 10.75 -22.91
C HIS A 134 -7.67 11.66 -22.74
N ASN A 135 -7.84 12.82 -22.10
CA ASN A 135 -6.81 13.85 -21.92
C ASN A 135 -6.70 14.31 -20.45
N TYR A 136 -7.18 13.51 -19.50
CA TYR A 136 -7.09 13.81 -18.08
C TYR A 136 -6.93 12.55 -17.23
N LEU A 137 -6.39 12.76 -16.05
CA LEU A 137 -6.36 11.78 -14.96
C LEU A 137 -6.81 12.46 -13.67
N ILE A 138 -7.79 11.88 -12.99
CA ILE A 138 -8.23 12.35 -11.68
C ILE A 138 -7.79 11.34 -10.64
N SER A 139 -7.00 11.78 -9.66
CA SER A 139 -6.63 11.00 -8.48
C SER A 139 -7.44 11.48 -7.27
N LEU A 140 -8.05 10.53 -6.56
CA LEU A 140 -8.95 10.75 -5.44
C LEU A 140 -8.40 9.98 -4.23
N GLN A 141 -7.97 10.68 -3.18
CA GLN A 141 -7.34 10.10 -2.00
C GLN A 141 -7.88 10.66 -0.69
N GLU A 142 -7.65 9.94 0.43
CA GLU A 142 -8.26 10.28 1.71
C GLU A 142 -7.63 11.50 2.38
N SER A 143 -6.32 11.72 2.18
CA SER A 143 -5.59 12.73 2.94
C SER A 143 -4.49 13.43 2.16
N GLU A 144 -4.25 14.65 2.55
CA GLU A 144 -3.11 15.46 2.12
C GLU A 144 -1.80 14.95 2.74
N GLY A 145 -0.71 14.98 1.96
CA GLY A 145 0.65 14.87 2.50
C GLY A 145 1.14 13.46 2.80
N GLY A 146 0.69 12.48 2.05
CA GLY A 146 1.16 11.09 2.19
C GLY A 146 1.32 10.36 0.88
N ASP A 147 1.14 11.03 -0.26
CA ASP A 147 1.28 10.36 -1.55
C ASP A 147 2.76 10.12 -1.93
N VAL A 148 2.95 9.21 -2.85
CA VAL A 148 4.27 8.82 -3.37
C VAL A 148 4.57 9.46 -4.72
N PHE A 149 3.86 10.53 -5.08
CA PHE A 149 3.86 11.09 -6.44
C PHE A 149 4.81 12.28 -6.64
N ASP A 150 5.59 12.67 -5.66
CA ASP A 150 6.59 13.74 -5.80
C ASP A 150 7.58 13.53 -6.95
N PRO A 151 8.07 12.30 -7.23
CA PRO A 151 8.88 12.05 -8.41
C PRO A 151 8.16 12.39 -9.72
N ILE A 152 6.88 12.06 -9.83
CA ILE A 152 6.04 12.36 -11.00
C ILE A 152 5.85 13.87 -11.15
N ARG A 153 5.56 14.58 -10.05
CA ARG A 153 5.45 16.06 -10.07
C ARG A 153 6.74 16.74 -10.56
N LYS A 154 7.91 16.23 -10.12
CA LYS A 154 9.22 16.72 -10.58
C LYS A 154 9.47 16.44 -12.05
N LEU A 155 9.12 15.25 -12.53
CA LEU A 155 9.26 14.89 -13.95
C LEU A 155 8.37 15.76 -14.85
N LEU A 156 7.15 16.07 -14.41
CA LEU A 156 6.24 16.96 -15.14
C LEU A 156 6.77 18.39 -15.25
N GLN A 157 7.61 18.85 -14.34
CA GLN A 157 8.26 20.18 -14.43
C GLN A 157 9.40 20.22 -15.45
N GLN A 158 9.95 19.06 -15.85
CA GLN A 158 11.08 18.97 -16.77
C GLN A 158 10.58 18.90 -18.23
N PRO A 159 10.86 19.89 -19.09
CA PRO A 159 10.36 19.92 -20.47
C PRO A 159 10.78 18.71 -21.31
N GLU A 160 11.96 18.15 -21.04
CA GLU A 160 12.51 17.02 -21.79
C GLU A 160 12.03 15.65 -21.30
N SER A 161 11.27 15.59 -20.22
CA SER A 161 10.80 14.31 -19.68
C SER A 161 9.83 13.61 -20.64
N LEU A 162 9.96 12.29 -20.73
CA LEU A 162 9.05 11.48 -21.53
C LEU A 162 7.60 11.64 -21.07
N LEU A 163 7.40 11.81 -19.76
CA LEU A 163 6.08 11.99 -19.17
C LEU A 163 5.34 13.22 -19.73
N ARG A 164 6.06 14.31 -19.98
CA ARG A 164 5.48 15.52 -20.58
C ARG A 164 5.08 15.35 -22.05
N LYS A 165 5.78 14.48 -22.76
CA LYS A 165 5.59 14.22 -24.20
C LYS A 165 4.62 13.07 -24.47
N SER A 166 4.10 12.45 -23.40
CA SER A 166 3.24 11.27 -23.49
C SER A 166 1.78 11.61 -23.16
N SER A 167 0.88 10.68 -23.46
CA SER A 167 -0.56 10.79 -23.23
C SER A 167 -0.96 10.51 -21.77
N ALA A 168 -2.24 10.66 -21.45
CA ALA A 168 -2.77 10.51 -20.09
C ALA A 168 -2.61 9.09 -19.52
N ASP A 169 -2.59 8.06 -20.37
CA ASP A 169 -2.31 6.68 -19.97
C ASP A 169 -0.88 6.47 -19.48
N TYR A 170 0.09 7.21 -20.04
CA TYR A 170 1.46 7.20 -19.53
C TYR A 170 1.56 7.88 -18.13
N LEU A 171 0.74 8.89 -17.87
CA LEU A 171 0.63 9.46 -16.53
C LEU A 171 0.02 8.44 -15.55
N LEU A 172 -1.02 7.71 -15.95
CA LEU A 172 -1.58 6.62 -15.15
C LEU A 172 -0.52 5.56 -14.85
N PHE A 173 0.24 5.14 -15.87
CA PHE A 173 1.37 4.23 -15.69
C PHE A 173 2.34 4.79 -14.64
N GLY A 174 2.80 6.03 -14.79
CA GLY A 174 3.76 6.63 -13.86
C GLY A 174 3.28 6.70 -12.41
N LEU A 175 1.98 6.98 -12.17
CA LEU A 175 1.42 6.96 -10.82
C LEU A 175 1.36 5.54 -10.26
N LEU A 176 0.97 4.54 -11.06
CA LEU A 176 0.95 3.14 -10.65
C LEU A 176 2.37 2.60 -10.39
N ASP A 177 3.33 2.97 -11.23
CA ASP A 177 4.74 2.62 -11.09
C ASP A 177 5.32 3.16 -9.77
N SER A 178 5.08 4.44 -9.46
CA SER A 178 5.48 5.03 -8.17
C SER A 178 4.89 4.29 -6.96
N ILE A 179 3.68 3.75 -7.08
CA ILE A 179 3.05 2.95 -6.01
C ILE A 179 3.75 1.59 -5.90
N VAL A 180 4.04 0.93 -7.02
CA VAL A 180 4.70 -0.39 -7.06
C VAL A 180 6.14 -0.30 -6.59
N ASP A 181 6.88 0.73 -6.99
CA ASP A 181 8.23 1.02 -6.47
C ASP A 181 8.25 1.18 -4.95
N ASN A 182 7.25 1.88 -4.42
CA ASN A 182 7.13 2.03 -2.98
C ASN A 182 6.74 0.71 -2.29
N TYR A 183 5.98 -0.16 -2.93
CA TYR A 183 5.74 -1.51 -2.42
C TYR A 183 7.04 -2.30 -2.34
N LEU A 184 7.88 -2.25 -3.37
CA LEU A 184 9.18 -2.90 -3.40
C LEU A 184 10.05 -2.42 -2.23
N ALA A 185 10.22 -1.10 -2.08
CA ALA A 185 11.01 -0.52 -1.00
C ALA A 185 10.52 -0.92 0.41
N ILE A 186 9.21 -1.15 0.59
CA ILE A 186 8.64 -1.61 1.86
C ILE A 186 8.93 -3.10 2.06
N VAL A 187 8.79 -3.92 1.01
CA VAL A 187 9.03 -5.37 1.07
C VAL A 187 10.50 -5.66 1.32
N ASP A 188 11.42 -4.90 0.72
CA ASP A 188 12.87 -5.02 0.97
C ASP A 188 13.22 -4.75 2.44
N ARG A 189 12.63 -3.71 3.05
CA ARG A 189 12.83 -3.45 4.50
C ARG A 189 12.30 -4.57 5.39
N VAL A 190 11.24 -5.26 4.96
CA VAL A 190 10.73 -6.44 5.67
C VAL A 190 11.73 -7.59 5.53
N SER A 191 12.36 -7.77 4.36
CA SER A 191 13.44 -8.73 4.13
C SER A 191 14.59 -8.53 5.11
N ASP A 192 15.16 -7.33 5.13
CA ASP A 192 16.29 -6.97 6.01
C ASP A 192 15.96 -7.29 7.48
N THR A 193 14.71 -7.01 7.89
CA THR A 193 14.27 -7.30 9.26
C THR A 193 14.15 -8.80 9.53
N ILE A 194 13.68 -9.59 8.56
CA ILE A 194 13.56 -11.05 8.67
C ILE A 194 14.96 -11.67 8.81
N GLU A 195 15.90 -11.29 7.95
CA GLU A 195 17.28 -11.78 7.97
C GLU A 195 17.97 -11.46 9.30
N SER A 196 17.80 -10.22 9.78
CA SER A 196 18.36 -9.80 11.07
C SER A 196 17.83 -10.64 12.25
N ILE A 197 16.53 -10.95 12.26
CA ILE A 197 15.91 -11.77 13.31
C ILE A 197 16.37 -13.23 13.20
N GLU A 198 16.53 -13.76 11.99
CA GLU A 198 17.01 -15.12 11.76
C GLU A 198 18.42 -15.30 12.34
N ASP A 199 19.32 -14.38 12.02
CA ASP A 199 20.68 -14.37 12.54
C ASP A 199 20.74 -14.28 14.08
N GLU A 200 19.91 -13.41 14.66
CA GLU A 200 19.82 -13.26 16.11
C GLU A 200 19.28 -14.51 16.80
N ILE A 201 18.30 -15.22 16.23
CA ILE A 201 17.75 -16.48 16.76
C ILE A 201 18.85 -17.53 16.85
N ILE A 202 19.69 -17.61 15.83
CA ILE A 202 20.79 -18.58 15.76
C ILE A 202 21.90 -18.21 16.76
N ALA A 203 22.28 -16.92 16.84
CA ALA A 203 23.38 -16.48 17.66
C ALA A 203 23.04 -16.39 19.16
N ARG A 204 21.91 -15.75 19.50
CA ARG A 204 21.50 -15.48 20.89
C ARG A 204 19.98 -15.34 21.01
N PRO A 205 19.23 -16.43 21.09
CA PRO A 205 17.78 -16.36 21.21
C PRO A 205 17.35 -15.63 22.49
N ARG A 206 16.52 -14.58 22.33
CA ARG A 206 15.95 -13.75 23.40
C ARG A 206 14.43 -14.05 23.56
N GLU A 207 13.87 -13.84 24.76
CA GLU A 207 12.45 -14.14 25.03
C GLU A 207 11.48 -13.21 24.27
N ASP A 208 11.90 -11.98 23.98
CA ASP A 208 11.09 -10.96 23.29
C ASP A 208 10.97 -11.18 21.78
N MET A 209 11.87 -11.99 21.16
CA MET A 209 11.89 -12.23 19.70
C MET A 209 10.60 -12.85 19.18
N ILE A 210 9.87 -13.64 20.00
CA ILE A 210 8.56 -14.17 19.58
C ILE A 210 7.58 -13.04 19.26
N SER A 211 7.64 -11.95 20.02
CA SER A 211 6.78 -10.78 19.80
C SER A 211 7.16 -10.04 18.52
N GLU A 212 8.45 -9.96 18.20
CA GLU A 212 8.95 -9.36 16.95
C GLU A 212 8.52 -10.18 15.73
N ILE A 213 8.67 -11.52 15.79
CA ILE A 213 8.20 -12.43 14.73
C ILE A 213 6.68 -12.26 14.52
N GLN A 214 5.90 -12.18 15.60
CA GLN A 214 4.45 -11.97 15.52
C GLN A 214 4.09 -10.62 14.87
N LEU A 215 4.84 -9.57 15.16
CA LEU A 215 4.66 -8.26 14.54
C LEU A 215 4.96 -8.31 13.05
N LEU A 216 6.05 -8.98 12.63
CA LEU A 216 6.39 -9.18 11.22
C LEU A 216 5.33 -9.99 10.48
N LYS A 217 4.80 -11.06 11.09
CA LYS A 217 3.68 -11.82 10.51
C LYS A 217 2.46 -10.93 10.25
N LYS A 218 2.13 -10.01 11.18
CA LYS A 218 1.05 -9.05 11.00
C LYS A 218 1.35 -8.07 9.86
N LYS A 219 2.60 -7.56 9.77
CA LYS A 219 3.04 -6.67 8.67
C LYS A 219 2.95 -7.38 7.32
N ALA A 220 3.50 -8.59 7.18
CA ALA A 220 3.44 -9.38 5.95
C ALA A 220 1.99 -9.64 5.51
N THR A 221 1.11 -10.01 6.46
CA THR A 221 -0.32 -10.20 6.18
C THR A 221 -1.01 -8.91 5.72
N PHE A 222 -0.65 -7.78 6.31
CA PHE A 222 -1.17 -6.47 5.93
C PHE A 222 -0.76 -6.10 4.49
N LEU A 223 0.53 -6.27 4.15
CA LEU A 223 1.05 -6.02 2.81
C LEU A 223 0.39 -6.95 1.77
N GLN A 224 0.26 -8.23 2.08
CA GLN A 224 -0.38 -9.20 1.19
C GLN A 224 -1.82 -8.82 0.82
N LYS A 225 -2.60 -8.29 1.78
CA LYS A 225 -3.99 -7.85 1.54
C LYS A 225 -4.10 -6.67 0.58
N SER A 226 -3.04 -5.91 0.39
CA SER A 226 -3.01 -4.77 -0.53
C SER A 226 -2.34 -5.11 -1.85
N ILE A 227 -1.18 -5.78 -1.82
CA ILE A 227 -0.34 -6.04 -2.99
C ILE A 227 -0.94 -7.13 -3.89
N VAL A 228 -1.46 -8.23 -3.32
CA VAL A 228 -2.01 -9.32 -4.15
C VAL A 228 -3.22 -8.85 -4.98
N PRO A 229 -4.20 -8.11 -4.45
CA PRO A 229 -5.26 -7.56 -5.28
C PRO A 229 -4.77 -6.48 -6.26
N ALA A 230 -3.74 -5.69 -5.91
CA ALA A 230 -3.16 -4.70 -6.83
C ALA A 230 -2.52 -5.38 -8.04
N ARG A 231 -1.86 -6.53 -7.86
CA ARG A 231 -1.36 -7.37 -8.96
C ARG A 231 -2.49 -7.78 -9.92
N GLU A 232 -3.65 -8.19 -9.40
CA GLU A 232 -4.82 -8.55 -10.22
C GLU A 232 -5.30 -7.34 -11.06
N VAL A 233 -5.28 -6.13 -10.48
CA VAL A 233 -5.64 -4.88 -11.15
C VAL A 233 -4.69 -4.60 -12.31
N ILE A 234 -3.38 -4.57 -12.06
CA ILE A 234 -2.36 -4.27 -13.07
C ILE A 234 -2.37 -5.31 -14.19
N SER A 235 -2.45 -6.61 -13.84
CA SER A 235 -2.55 -7.70 -14.81
C SER A 235 -3.80 -7.58 -15.70
N ARG A 236 -4.91 -7.07 -15.15
CA ARG A 236 -6.14 -6.86 -15.93
C ARG A 236 -6.02 -5.67 -16.87
N ILE A 237 -5.33 -4.59 -16.48
CA ILE A 237 -5.04 -3.44 -17.36
C ILE A 237 -4.12 -3.89 -18.50
N GLU A 238 -3.04 -4.60 -18.20
CA GLU A 238 -2.06 -5.08 -19.19
C GLU A 238 -2.71 -5.99 -20.26
N ARG A 239 -3.56 -6.94 -19.84
CA ARG A 239 -4.19 -7.91 -20.75
C ARG A 239 -5.35 -7.34 -21.57
N ASN A 240 -5.90 -6.21 -21.15
CA ASN A 240 -7.05 -5.62 -21.85
C ASN A 240 -6.58 -4.59 -22.89
N ASN A 241 -7.18 -4.67 -24.07
CA ASN A 241 -6.98 -3.67 -25.14
C ASN A 241 -7.97 -2.51 -24.96
N HIS A 242 -7.92 -1.82 -23.83
CA HIS A 242 -8.76 -0.67 -23.60
C HIS A 242 -8.36 0.50 -24.50
N MET A 243 -9.34 1.19 -25.08
CA MET A 243 -9.13 2.26 -26.07
C MET A 243 -8.29 3.44 -25.53
N LEU A 244 -8.31 3.66 -24.22
CA LEU A 244 -7.52 4.73 -23.57
C LEU A 244 -6.05 4.34 -23.36
N ILE A 245 -5.67 3.06 -23.52
CA ILE A 245 -4.29 2.61 -23.41
C ILE A 245 -3.68 2.51 -24.80
N GLN A 246 -2.78 3.41 -25.13
CA GLN A 246 -2.13 3.46 -26.44
C GLN A 246 -1.12 2.31 -26.60
N GLU A 247 -0.91 1.88 -27.85
CA GLU A 247 0.03 0.81 -28.17
C GLU A 247 1.46 1.10 -27.65
N GLY A 248 1.89 2.37 -27.70
CA GLY A 248 3.18 2.81 -27.17
C GLY A 248 3.32 2.70 -25.64
N CYS A 249 2.21 2.68 -24.91
CA CYS A 249 2.20 2.57 -23.46
C CYS A 249 2.14 1.10 -22.95
N LYS A 250 1.67 0.17 -23.77
CA LYS A 250 1.55 -1.27 -23.41
C LYS A 250 2.85 -1.91 -22.91
N PRO A 251 4.04 -1.67 -23.48
CA PRO A 251 5.28 -2.24 -22.94
C PRO A 251 5.55 -1.84 -21.50
N TYR A 252 5.22 -0.62 -21.12
CA TYR A 252 5.39 -0.10 -19.76
C TYR A 252 4.43 -0.77 -18.77
N PHE A 253 3.17 -0.99 -19.15
CA PHE A 253 2.23 -1.75 -18.31
C PHE A 253 2.62 -3.22 -18.17
N ARG A 254 3.28 -3.82 -19.18
CA ARG A 254 3.83 -5.19 -19.08
C ARG A 254 4.97 -5.24 -18.07
N ASP A 255 5.91 -4.33 -18.15
CA ASP A 255 7.04 -4.22 -17.22
C ASP A 255 6.54 -4.01 -15.78
N LEU A 256 5.58 -3.10 -15.59
CA LEU A 256 4.92 -2.87 -14.30
C LEU A 256 4.23 -4.14 -13.76
N ASN A 257 3.61 -4.93 -14.64
CA ASN A 257 2.98 -6.21 -14.26
C ASN A 257 4.02 -7.24 -13.82
N ASP A 258 5.18 -7.30 -14.47
CA ASP A 258 6.27 -8.20 -14.08
C ASP A 258 6.82 -7.80 -12.70
N HIS A 259 7.01 -6.51 -12.44
CA HIS A 259 7.47 -6.00 -11.14
C HIS A 259 6.50 -6.36 -10.01
N ILE A 260 5.20 -6.12 -10.17
CA ILE A 260 4.24 -6.42 -9.09
C ILE A 260 4.05 -7.92 -8.87
N ILE A 261 4.21 -8.75 -9.91
CA ILE A 261 4.22 -10.21 -9.78
C ILE A 261 5.40 -10.63 -8.89
N GLN A 262 6.60 -10.15 -9.20
CA GLN A 262 7.81 -10.44 -8.42
C GLN A 262 7.65 -10.03 -6.95
N ILE A 263 7.12 -8.83 -6.68
CA ILE A 263 6.88 -8.35 -5.31
C ILE A 263 5.89 -9.27 -4.57
N ALA A 264 4.81 -9.68 -5.24
CA ALA A 264 3.80 -10.56 -4.64
C ALA A 264 4.35 -11.96 -4.31
N GLU A 265 5.21 -12.51 -5.17
CA GLU A 265 5.88 -13.80 -4.96
C GLU A 265 6.92 -13.72 -3.84
N THR A 266 7.71 -12.65 -3.79
CA THR A 266 8.67 -12.38 -2.71
C THR A 266 7.95 -12.30 -1.36
N LEU A 267 6.83 -11.58 -1.31
CA LEU A 267 6.03 -11.47 -0.09
C LEU A 267 5.42 -12.80 0.35
N ALA A 268 5.05 -13.67 -0.60
CA ALA A 268 4.58 -15.02 -0.29
C ALA A 268 5.71 -15.87 0.33
N SER A 269 6.93 -15.78 -0.22
CA SER A 269 8.12 -16.46 0.32
C SER A 269 8.44 -15.97 1.75
N TYR A 270 8.38 -14.68 2.00
CA TYR A 270 8.62 -14.14 3.35
C TYR A 270 7.59 -14.60 4.36
N ARG A 271 6.34 -14.75 3.95
CA ARG A 271 5.32 -15.34 4.83
C ARG A 271 5.73 -16.75 5.27
N ASP A 272 6.18 -17.57 4.34
CA ASP A 272 6.56 -18.96 4.62
C ASP A 272 7.82 -19.03 5.50
N ILE A 273 8.81 -18.18 5.25
CA ILE A 273 9.99 -18.02 6.13
C ILE A 273 9.57 -17.63 7.55
N LEU A 274 8.69 -16.63 7.71
CA LEU A 274 8.20 -16.16 9.01
C LEU A 274 7.46 -17.28 9.79
N TRP A 275 6.78 -18.21 9.09
CA TRP A 275 6.23 -19.39 9.76
C TRP A 275 7.33 -20.31 10.28
N GLY A 276 8.37 -20.61 9.47
CA GLY A 276 9.52 -21.42 9.87
C GLY A 276 10.33 -20.81 11.00
N LEU A 277 10.50 -19.48 11.04
CA LEU A 277 11.23 -18.78 12.10
C LEU A 277 10.66 -19.03 13.50
N THR A 278 9.33 -19.23 13.62
CA THR A 278 8.73 -19.56 14.91
C THR A 278 9.21 -20.91 15.42
N ASP A 279 9.31 -21.90 14.55
CA ASP A 279 9.76 -23.25 14.92
C ASP A 279 11.26 -23.25 15.24
N THR A 280 12.04 -22.52 14.44
CA THR A 280 13.49 -22.31 14.66
C THR A 280 13.74 -21.65 16.03
N TYR A 281 12.99 -20.59 16.36
CA TYR A 281 13.08 -19.92 17.65
C TYR A 281 12.74 -20.87 18.81
N MET A 282 11.65 -21.64 18.70
CA MET A 282 11.26 -22.60 19.76
C MET A 282 12.34 -23.69 19.95
N GLY A 283 12.93 -24.17 18.84
CA GLY A 283 14.07 -25.09 18.88
C GLY A 283 15.31 -24.50 19.56
N ALA A 284 15.67 -23.26 19.23
CA ALA A 284 16.79 -22.55 19.81
C ALA A 284 16.60 -22.30 21.32
N MET A 285 15.40 -21.90 21.74
CA MET A 285 15.06 -21.72 23.15
C MET A 285 15.09 -23.04 23.93
N SER A 286 14.59 -24.13 23.36
CA SER A 286 14.66 -25.47 23.96
C SER A 286 16.12 -25.91 24.16
N ASN A 287 16.97 -25.74 23.14
CA ASN A 287 18.40 -26.03 23.24
C ASN A 287 19.09 -25.19 24.31
N ARG A 288 18.78 -23.90 24.39
CA ARG A 288 19.28 -23.02 25.45
C ARG A 288 18.87 -23.51 26.85
N MET A 289 17.61 -23.87 27.04
CA MET A 289 17.10 -24.43 28.28
C MET A 289 17.82 -25.72 28.66
N ASN A 290 17.99 -26.64 27.70
CA ASN A 290 18.71 -27.90 27.91
C ASN A 290 20.17 -27.66 28.30
N ASN A 291 20.85 -26.69 27.71
CA ASN A 291 22.23 -26.34 28.07
C ASN A 291 22.31 -25.77 29.49
N ILE A 292 21.36 -24.93 29.91
CA ILE A 292 21.31 -24.40 31.28
C ILE A 292 21.05 -25.55 32.27
N MET A 293 20.10 -26.43 31.99
CA MET A 293 19.82 -27.60 32.83
C MET A 293 21.05 -28.52 32.94
N ARG A 294 21.76 -28.76 31.81
CA ARG A 294 22.99 -29.56 31.80
C ARG A 294 24.06 -28.94 32.69
N LEU A 295 24.30 -27.62 32.59
CA LEU A 295 25.23 -26.91 33.44
C LEU A 295 24.84 -27.00 34.93
N LEU A 296 23.58 -26.80 35.26
CA LEU A 296 23.07 -26.88 36.64
C LEU A 296 23.25 -28.29 37.19
N THR A 297 22.90 -29.33 36.40
CA THR A 297 23.10 -30.75 36.80
C THR A 297 24.56 -31.04 37.05
N LEU A 298 25.49 -30.56 36.20
CA LEU A 298 26.90 -30.77 36.35
C LEU A 298 27.41 -30.14 37.66
N ILE A 299 27.04 -28.88 37.94
CA ILE A 299 27.36 -28.19 39.17
C ILE A 299 26.83 -28.98 40.38
N SER A 300 25.55 -29.34 40.34
CA SER A 300 24.89 -30.07 41.43
C SER A 300 25.54 -31.42 41.70
N THR A 301 25.93 -32.18 40.66
CA THR A 301 26.58 -33.47 40.75
C THR A 301 27.94 -33.39 41.45
N ILE A 302 28.65 -32.24 41.31
CA ILE A 302 29.92 -32.01 41.97
C ILE A 302 29.69 -31.51 43.42
N PHE A 303 28.83 -30.53 43.63
CA PHE A 303 28.71 -29.85 44.93
C PHE A 303 27.94 -30.64 45.96
N ILE A 304 26.93 -31.46 45.57
CA ILE A 304 26.12 -32.22 46.52
C ILE A 304 26.98 -33.23 47.29
N PRO A 305 27.82 -34.09 46.68
CA PRO A 305 28.73 -35.00 47.42
C PRO A 305 29.74 -34.25 48.25
N LEU A 306 30.34 -33.14 47.75
CA LEU A 306 31.29 -32.35 48.50
C LEU A 306 30.67 -31.75 49.78
N THR A 307 29.47 -31.20 49.66
CA THR A 307 28.74 -30.60 50.79
C THR A 307 28.38 -31.69 51.82
N PHE A 308 28.00 -32.89 51.36
CA PHE A 308 27.74 -34.01 52.22
C PHE A 308 29.00 -34.43 53.03
N ILE A 309 30.14 -34.57 52.34
CA ILE A 309 31.42 -34.92 52.99
C ILE A 309 31.79 -33.87 54.04
N VAL A 310 31.77 -32.58 53.67
CA VAL A 310 32.09 -31.47 54.60
C VAL A 310 31.10 -31.44 55.78
N GLY A 311 29.83 -31.69 55.53
CA GLY A 311 28.82 -31.78 56.61
C GLY A 311 29.06 -32.93 57.59
N VAL A 312 29.53 -34.09 57.11
CA VAL A 312 29.84 -35.25 57.97
C VAL A 312 31.10 -35.07 58.79
N TYR A 313 32.12 -34.45 58.16
CA TYR A 313 33.42 -34.20 58.84
C TYR A 313 33.46 -32.87 59.63
N GLY A 314 32.49 -31.99 59.45
CA GLY A 314 32.39 -30.72 60.17
C GLY A 314 31.50 -30.79 61.45
N MET A 315 30.92 -31.93 61.74
CA MET A 315 30.36 -32.23 63.03
C MET A 315 31.39 -32.87 63.95
#